data_d77b7176ce2ad772e11322c52ff0912d
#
_entry.id   d77b7176ce2ad772e11322c52ff0912d
#
_cell.length_a   1.000
_cell.length_b   1.000
_cell.length_c   1.000
_cell.angle_alpha   90.00
_cell.angle_beta   90.00
_cell.angle_gamma   90.00
#
_symmetry.space_group_name_H-M   'P 1'
#
loop_
_entity.id
_entity.type
_entity.pdbx_description
1 polymer ?
#
loop_
_entity_poly.entity_id
_entity_poly.type
_entity_poly.pdbx_seq_one_letter_code
_entity_poly.pdbx_strand_id
1 'polypeptide(L)'
;MAKRAYSPKDVANIKCKALPFEGQWKDVFGQPEEGDTWFISAPSASGKSSFVMQFAKMLCGIGSVLYVSLEEGVGLSMQRRLAQFKMSDVQGSFRIITDGDIKALEERLAKPKSAKFIIVDSYQYAYEAGWEYSLTKALIERFKRKTFIFVSQE
;
A
#
# COMPACT_ATOMS: atom_id res chain seq x y z
N MET A 1 -3.24 22.55 -20.35
CA MET A 1 -3.24 23.75 -19.51
C MET A 1 -2.09 23.68 -18.51
N ALA A 2 -1.31 24.74 -18.43
CA ALA A 2 -0.20 24.80 -17.47
C ALA A 2 -0.75 24.89 -16.04
N LYS A 3 -0.08 24.20 -15.11
CA LYS A 3 -0.43 24.29 -13.70
C LYS A 3 0.04 25.65 -13.15
N ARG A 4 -0.75 26.22 -12.23
CA ARG A 4 -0.39 27.47 -11.60
C ARG A 4 0.83 27.31 -10.68
N ALA A 5 1.55 28.38 -10.48
CA ALA A 5 2.58 28.44 -9.44
C ALA A 5 1.90 28.80 -8.10
N TYR A 6 2.44 28.28 -7.01
CA TYR A 6 1.92 28.47 -5.66
C TYR A 6 2.91 29.26 -4.81
N SER A 7 2.40 30.24 -4.07
CA SER A 7 3.16 30.89 -3.01
C SER A 7 3.12 30.02 -1.74
N PRO A 8 4.01 30.26 -0.75
CA PRO A 8 3.92 29.56 0.53
C PRO A 8 2.54 29.68 1.20
N LYS A 9 1.91 30.85 1.10
CA LYS A 9 0.58 31.08 1.65
C LYS A 9 -0.48 30.23 0.92
N ASP A 10 -0.39 30.13 -0.41
CA ASP A 10 -1.29 29.29 -1.20
C ASP A 10 -1.18 27.84 -0.75
N VAL A 11 0.05 27.34 -0.59
CA VAL A 11 0.29 25.95 -0.14
C VAL A 11 -0.26 25.72 1.25
N ALA A 12 -0.05 26.68 2.17
CA ALA A 12 -0.56 26.56 3.54
C ALA A 12 -2.09 26.46 3.60
N ASN A 13 -2.78 27.01 2.61
CA ASN A 13 -4.24 26.99 2.55
C ASN A 13 -4.83 25.79 1.82
N ILE A 14 -4.00 24.92 1.25
CA ILE A 14 -4.47 23.69 0.61
C ILE A 14 -4.95 22.73 1.69
N LYS A 15 -6.14 22.17 1.49
CA LYS A 15 -6.67 21.17 2.41
C LYS A 15 -6.05 19.81 2.11
N CYS A 16 -5.26 19.32 3.04
CA CYS A 16 -4.63 18.00 2.98
C CYS A 16 -5.19 17.14 4.10
N LYS A 17 -5.39 15.86 3.82
CA LYS A 17 -5.90 14.92 4.80
C LYS A 17 -4.78 14.02 5.29
N ALA A 18 -4.48 14.07 6.57
CA ALA A 18 -3.50 13.21 7.19
C ALA A 18 -4.12 11.89 7.61
N LEU A 19 -3.34 10.80 7.52
CA LEU A 19 -3.75 9.50 8.05
C LEU A 19 -3.62 9.53 9.59
N PRO A 20 -4.60 9.01 10.33
CA PRO A 20 -4.59 9.08 11.79
C PRO A 20 -3.71 8.00 12.43
N PHE A 21 -2.43 8.02 12.18
CA PHE A 21 -1.48 7.13 12.84
C PHE A 21 -1.42 7.46 14.33
N GLU A 22 -1.32 6.43 15.15
CA GLU A 22 -1.30 6.56 16.61
C GLU A 22 -0.16 5.71 17.20
N GLY A 23 0.17 6.00 18.47
CA GLY A 23 1.15 5.25 19.24
C GLY A 23 2.52 5.26 18.58
N GLN A 24 3.21 4.13 18.62
CA GLN A 24 4.56 4.02 18.07
C GLN A 24 4.61 4.29 16.56
N TRP A 25 3.54 4.02 15.83
CA TRP A 25 3.46 4.30 14.40
C TRP A 25 3.52 5.80 14.14
N LYS A 26 2.81 6.57 14.95
CA LYS A 26 2.86 8.03 14.88
C LYS A 26 4.23 8.55 15.30
N ASP A 27 4.83 7.96 16.35
CA ASP A 27 6.14 8.37 16.84
C ASP A 27 7.23 8.19 15.78
N VAL A 28 7.15 7.12 14.98
CA VAL A 28 8.14 6.81 13.95
C VAL A 28 7.84 7.54 12.63
N PHE A 29 6.60 7.53 12.17
CA PHE A 29 6.23 8.01 10.84
C PHE A 29 5.44 9.31 10.84
N GLY A 30 5.05 9.83 12.00
CA GLY A 30 4.19 10.99 12.08
C GLY A 30 2.78 10.66 11.61
N GLN A 31 2.17 11.63 10.95
CA GLN A 31 0.86 11.46 10.32
C GLN A 31 1.00 11.70 8.81
N PRO A 32 1.26 10.64 8.04
CA PRO A 32 1.43 10.77 6.60
C PRO A 32 0.16 11.28 5.92
N GLU A 33 0.32 11.87 4.75
CA GLU A 33 -0.81 12.36 3.97
C GLU A 33 -1.54 11.20 3.30
N GLU A 34 -2.85 11.28 3.23
CA GLU A 34 -3.68 10.37 2.44
C GLU A 34 -3.28 10.45 0.98
N GLY A 35 -3.08 9.29 0.35
CA GLY A 35 -2.68 9.23 -1.05
C GLY A 35 -1.18 9.24 -1.31
N ASP A 36 -0.35 9.27 -0.26
CA ASP A 36 1.09 9.13 -0.42
C ASP A 36 1.44 7.74 -0.95
N THR A 37 2.53 7.68 -1.71
CA THR A 37 3.09 6.40 -2.17
C THR A 37 4.29 6.05 -1.30
N TRP A 38 4.29 4.82 -0.78
CA TRP A 38 5.37 4.32 0.07
C TRP A 38 6.21 3.31 -0.67
N PHE A 39 7.49 3.33 -0.40
CA PHE A 39 8.42 2.32 -0.90
C PHE A 39 9.21 1.74 0.27
N ILE A 40 9.03 0.46 0.55
CA ILE A 40 9.69 -0.24 1.65
C ILE A 40 10.73 -1.18 1.05
N SER A 41 11.99 -0.91 1.32
CA SER A 41 13.10 -1.69 0.79
C SER A 41 14.00 -2.15 1.92
N ALA A 42 14.41 -3.40 1.87
CA ALA A 42 15.36 -3.96 2.82
C ALA A 42 15.96 -5.25 2.27
N PRO A 43 17.15 -5.64 2.74
CA PRO A 43 17.73 -6.93 2.35
C PRO A 43 16.88 -8.10 2.80
N SER A 44 17.02 -9.24 2.13
CA SER A 44 16.39 -10.49 2.53
C SER A 44 16.77 -10.84 3.98
N ALA A 45 15.85 -11.49 4.70
CA ALA A 45 16.02 -11.94 6.08
C ALA A 45 16.26 -10.81 7.10
N SER A 46 15.84 -9.57 6.77
CA SER A 46 15.95 -8.41 7.65
C SER A 46 14.73 -8.16 8.55
N GLY A 47 13.70 -9.02 8.47
CA GLY A 47 12.44 -8.83 9.17
C GLY A 47 11.43 -7.99 8.41
N LYS A 48 11.72 -7.66 7.15
CA LYS A 48 10.84 -6.85 6.29
C LYS A 48 9.42 -7.41 6.19
N SER A 49 9.30 -8.72 5.96
CA SER A 49 7.98 -9.36 5.82
C SER A 49 7.14 -9.26 7.09
N SER A 50 7.78 -9.40 8.25
CA SER A 50 7.10 -9.24 9.55
C SER A 50 6.68 -7.80 9.77
N PHE A 51 7.54 -6.85 9.42
CA PHE A 51 7.22 -5.42 9.51
C PHE A 51 6.02 -5.08 8.62
N VAL A 52 6.04 -5.53 7.35
CA VAL A 52 4.98 -5.23 6.39
C VAL A 52 3.63 -5.78 6.87
N MET A 53 3.62 -6.99 7.45
CA MET A 53 2.38 -7.58 7.94
C MET A 53 1.82 -6.82 9.15
N GLN A 54 2.70 -6.41 10.08
CA GLN A 54 2.27 -5.58 11.21
C GLN A 54 1.77 -4.21 10.76
N PHE A 55 2.45 -3.62 9.78
CA PHE A 55 2.03 -2.36 9.18
C PHE A 55 0.65 -2.50 8.52
N ALA A 56 0.44 -3.58 7.77
CA ALA A 56 -0.85 -3.88 7.15
C ALA A 56 -1.96 -4.00 8.21
N LYS A 57 -1.67 -4.67 9.31
CA LYS A 57 -2.64 -4.82 10.40
C LYS A 57 -3.03 -3.46 11.00
N MET A 58 -2.04 -2.61 11.22
CA MET A 58 -2.30 -1.24 11.70
C MET A 58 -3.17 -0.47 10.71
N LEU A 59 -2.86 -0.55 9.42
CA LEU A 59 -3.63 0.14 8.38
C LEU A 59 -5.08 -0.34 8.33
N CYS A 60 -5.35 -1.59 8.64
CA CYS A 60 -6.71 -2.13 8.71
C CYS A 60 -7.59 -1.41 9.75
N GLY A 61 -6.98 -0.79 10.74
CA GLY A 61 -7.70 0.06 11.70
C GLY A 61 -8.10 1.41 11.13
N ILE A 62 -7.55 1.80 10.00
CA ILE A 62 -7.82 3.09 9.33
C ILE A 62 -8.72 2.88 8.10
N GLY A 63 -8.50 1.83 7.35
CA GLY A 63 -9.26 1.51 6.14
C GLY A 63 -8.97 0.09 5.68
N SER A 64 -9.62 -0.34 4.60
CA SER A 64 -9.39 -1.68 4.07
C SER A 64 -8.07 -1.78 3.32
N VAL A 65 -7.44 -2.94 3.42
CA VAL A 65 -6.13 -3.24 2.84
C VAL A 65 -6.25 -4.38 1.83
N LEU A 66 -5.70 -4.17 0.66
CA LEU A 66 -5.52 -5.21 -0.35
C LEU A 66 -4.03 -5.54 -0.45
N TYR A 67 -3.69 -6.77 -0.19
CA TYR A 67 -2.30 -7.26 -0.26
C TYR A 67 -2.13 -8.03 -1.57
N VAL A 68 -1.31 -7.49 -2.46
CA VAL A 68 -1.02 -8.12 -3.76
C VAL A 68 0.25 -8.96 -3.58
N SER A 69 0.06 -10.27 -3.39
CA SER A 69 1.15 -11.20 -3.08
C SER A 69 1.64 -11.87 -4.36
N LEU A 70 2.62 -11.26 -5.00
CA LEU A 70 3.16 -11.72 -6.29
C LEU A 70 4.35 -12.67 -6.13
N GLU A 71 5.11 -12.51 -5.05
CA GLU A 71 6.29 -13.33 -4.81
C GLU A 71 5.94 -14.63 -4.09
N GLU A 72 5.22 -14.52 -3.01
CA GLU A 72 4.97 -15.63 -2.08
C GLU A 72 3.63 -16.35 -2.34
N GLY A 73 2.67 -15.63 -2.91
CA GLY A 73 1.33 -16.17 -3.11
C GLY A 73 0.59 -16.37 -1.79
N VAL A 74 -0.15 -17.47 -1.68
CA VAL A 74 -0.96 -17.79 -0.51
C VAL A 74 -0.61 -19.15 0.09
N GLY A 75 0.64 -19.56 -0.04
CA GLY A 75 1.13 -20.83 0.45
C GLY A 75 1.38 -20.85 1.96
N LEU A 76 2.13 -21.86 2.40
CA LEU A 76 2.35 -22.15 3.82
C LEU A 76 3.02 -20.99 4.56
N SER A 77 4.00 -20.32 3.95
CA SER A 77 4.69 -19.22 4.63
C SER A 77 3.76 -18.03 4.86
N MET A 78 2.86 -17.75 3.93
CA MET A 78 1.82 -16.73 4.12
C MET A 78 0.85 -17.15 5.23
N GLN A 79 0.41 -18.40 5.24
CA GLN A 79 -0.48 -18.93 6.28
C GLN A 79 0.14 -18.76 7.67
N ARG A 80 1.41 -19.10 7.81
CA ARG A 80 2.14 -18.97 9.08
C ARG A 80 2.25 -17.51 9.53
N ARG A 81 2.51 -16.61 8.61
CA ARG A 81 2.63 -15.18 8.91
C ARG A 81 1.29 -14.59 9.33
N LEU A 82 0.22 -14.95 8.64
CA LEU A 82 -1.13 -14.49 9.00
C LEU A 82 -1.51 -14.97 10.41
N ALA A 83 -1.16 -16.20 10.75
CA ALA A 83 -1.41 -16.75 12.09
C ALA A 83 -0.54 -16.07 13.15
N GLN A 84 0.74 -15.85 12.84
CA GLN A 84 1.70 -15.24 13.76
C GLN A 84 1.22 -13.86 14.22
N PHE A 85 0.72 -13.06 13.30
CA PHE A 85 0.28 -11.69 13.59
C PHE A 85 -1.23 -11.58 13.82
N LYS A 86 -1.91 -12.71 13.95
CA LYS A 86 -3.35 -12.78 14.24
C LYS A 86 -4.16 -11.90 13.29
N MET A 87 -3.92 -12.07 12.00
CA MET A 87 -4.61 -11.29 10.98
C MET A 87 -6.10 -11.60 10.90
N SER A 88 -6.55 -12.68 11.53
CA SER A 88 -7.98 -12.95 11.71
C SER A 88 -8.70 -11.84 12.50
N ASP A 89 -7.97 -11.09 13.33
CA ASP A 89 -8.56 -9.95 14.06
C ASP A 89 -9.03 -8.84 13.10
N VAL A 90 -8.49 -8.80 11.89
CA VAL A 90 -8.81 -7.77 10.88
C VAL A 90 -9.32 -8.38 9.57
N GLN A 91 -9.84 -9.61 9.62
CA GLN A 91 -10.24 -10.34 8.39
C GLN A 91 -11.28 -9.62 7.55
N GLY A 92 -12.11 -8.78 8.15
CA GLY A 92 -13.10 -7.99 7.41
C GLY A 92 -12.51 -6.84 6.60
N SER A 93 -11.28 -6.45 6.93
CA SER A 93 -10.59 -5.29 6.33
C SER A 93 -9.33 -5.68 5.56
N PHE A 94 -9.01 -6.96 5.47
CA PHE A 94 -7.79 -7.45 4.83
C PHE A 94 -8.11 -8.50 3.78
N ARG A 95 -7.60 -8.32 2.57
CA ARG A 95 -7.76 -9.27 1.47
C ARG A 95 -6.44 -9.47 0.77
N ILE A 96 -6.22 -10.66 0.24
CA ILE A 96 -5.01 -11.02 -0.53
C ILE A 96 -5.44 -11.41 -1.94
N ILE A 97 -4.72 -10.88 -2.94
CA ILE A 97 -4.82 -11.35 -4.32
C ILE A 97 -3.43 -11.77 -4.80
N THR A 98 -3.40 -12.68 -5.75
CA THR A 98 -2.15 -13.19 -6.34
C THR A 98 -2.02 -12.86 -7.82
N ASP A 99 -3.03 -12.21 -8.40
CA ASP A 99 -3.04 -11.82 -9.80
C ASP A 99 -2.20 -10.57 -10.01
N GLY A 100 -1.19 -10.67 -10.86
CA GLY A 100 -0.29 -9.57 -11.21
C GLY A 100 -0.77 -8.71 -12.39
N ASP A 101 -1.97 -8.94 -12.91
CA ASP A 101 -2.48 -8.14 -14.02
C ASP A 101 -2.92 -6.76 -13.54
N ILE A 102 -2.23 -5.72 -14.02
CA ILE A 102 -2.51 -4.35 -13.61
C ILE A 102 -3.92 -3.88 -14.02
N LYS A 103 -4.43 -4.35 -15.15
CA LYS A 103 -5.78 -4.00 -15.59
C LYS A 103 -6.85 -4.60 -14.69
N ALA A 104 -6.65 -5.84 -14.28
CA ALA A 104 -7.55 -6.49 -13.32
C ALA A 104 -7.56 -5.74 -11.99
N LEU A 105 -6.39 -5.26 -11.54
CA LEU A 105 -6.30 -4.45 -10.33
C LEU A 105 -7.04 -3.11 -10.50
N GLU A 106 -6.85 -2.43 -11.64
CA GLU A 106 -7.58 -1.20 -11.93
C GLU A 106 -9.10 -1.39 -11.84
N GLU A 107 -9.61 -2.45 -12.43
CA GLU A 107 -11.03 -2.76 -12.39
C GLU A 107 -11.52 -3.00 -10.97
N ARG A 108 -10.73 -3.73 -10.20
CA ARG A 108 -11.04 -3.99 -8.78
C ARG A 108 -11.09 -2.70 -7.97
N LEU A 109 -10.10 -1.82 -8.15
CA LEU A 109 -10.00 -0.58 -7.40
C LEU A 109 -11.03 0.47 -7.82
N ALA A 110 -11.56 0.38 -9.04
CA ALA A 110 -12.59 1.28 -9.52
C ALA A 110 -13.98 1.00 -8.90
N LYS A 111 -14.15 -0.15 -8.27
CA LYS A 111 -15.44 -0.50 -7.64
C LYS A 111 -15.66 0.29 -6.36
N PRO A 112 -16.91 0.63 -6.02
CA PRO A 112 -17.22 1.23 -4.72
C PRO A 112 -16.75 0.32 -3.58
N LYS A 113 -16.33 0.91 -2.48
CA LYS A 113 -15.84 0.20 -1.29
C LYS A 113 -14.58 -0.64 -1.53
N SER A 114 -13.84 -0.35 -2.58
CA SER A 114 -12.54 -0.99 -2.83
C SER A 114 -11.51 -0.57 -1.77
N ALA A 115 -10.40 -1.31 -1.70
CA ALA A 115 -9.38 -1.08 -0.68
C ALA A 115 -8.83 0.35 -0.73
N LYS A 116 -8.55 0.89 0.45
CA LYS A 116 -7.92 2.20 0.62
C LYS A 116 -6.40 2.11 0.53
N PHE A 117 -5.84 1.01 1.01
CA PHE A 117 -4.40 0.76 1.03
C PHE A 117 -4.09 -0.45 0.16
N ILE A 118 -3.13 -0.32 -0.74
CA ILE A 118 -2.72 -1.40 -1.64
C ILE A 118 -1.24 -1.67 -1.39
N ILE A 119 -0.93 -2.87 -0.88
CA ILE A 119 0.44 -3.31 -0.65
C ILE A 119 0.83 -4.25 -1.79
N VAL A 120 1.90 -3.93 -2.49
CA VAL A 120 2.39 -4.75 -3.61
C VAL A 120 3.71 -5.39 -3.19
N ASP A 121 3.71 -6.69 -3.00
CA ASP A 121 4.87 -7.48 -2.59
C ASP A 121 5.13 -8.59 -3.63
N SER A 122 6.14 -8.45 -4.40
CA SER A 122 7.14 -7.39 -4.40
C SER A 122 7.10 -6.58 -5.68
N TYR A 123 7.70 -5.41 -5.65
CA TYR A 123 7.79 -4.54 -6.82
C TYR A 123 8.53 -5.20 -7.98
N GLN A 124 9.58 -5.99 -7.71
CA GLN A 124 10.32 -6.71 -8.73
C GLN A 124 9.42 -7.65 -9.54
N TYR A 125 8.57 -8.40 -8.84
CA TYR A 125 7.61 -9.30 -9.51
C TYR A 125 6.52 -8.54 -10.23
N ALA A 126 6.09 -7.41 -9.73
CA ALA A 126 5.13 -6.53 -10.41
C ALA A 126 5.73 -6.03 -11.73
N TYR A 127 6.99 -5.59 -11.70
CA TYR A 127 7.69 -5.13 -12.90
C TYR A 127 7.77 -6.26 -13.95
N GLU A 128 8.12 -7.47 -13.53
CA GLU A 128 8.16 -8.63 -14.41
C GLU A 128 6.77 -8.98 -14.99
N ALA A 129 5.71 -8.69 -14.23
CA ALA A 129 4.33 -8.90 -14.67
C ALA A 129 3.82 -7.79 -15.60
N GLY A 130 4.66 -6.83 -15.95
CA GLY A 130 4.31 -5.76 -16.88
C GLY A 130 4.00 -4.41 -16.24
N TRP A 131 4.26 -4.24 -14.96
CA TRP A 131 4.07 -2.96 -14.27
C TRP A 131 5.23 -2.01 -14.58
N GLU A 132 5.32 -1.58 -15.83
CA GLU A 132 6.30 -0.58 -16.22
C GLU A 132 6.05 0.73 -15.48
N TYR A 133 7.08 1.55 -15.37
CA TYR A 133 7.01 2.80 -14.61
C TYR A 133 5.81 3.67 -15.03
N SER A 134 5.61 3.82 -16.34
CA SER A 134 4.51 4.65 -16.87
C SER A 134 3.12 4.11 -16.48
N LEU A 135 2.94 2.80 -16.52
CA LEU A 135 1.68 2.15 -16.16
C LEU A 135 1.42 2.24 -14.66
N THR A 136 2.46 2.04 -13.86
CA THR A 136 2.36 2.16 -12.40
C THR A 136 2.04 3.59 -11.98
N LYS A 137 2.70 4.56 -12.62
CA LYS A 137 2.44 5.98 -12.36
C LYS A 137 1.00 6.35 -12.73
N ALA A 138 0.51 5.86 -13.87
CA ALA A 138 -0.86 6.11 -14.30
C ALA A 138 -1.88 5.51 -13.31
N LEU A 139 -1.60 4.31 -12.79
CA LEU A 139 -2.44 3.67 -11.78
C LEU A 139 -2.54 4.52 -10.51
N ILE A 140 -1.39 4.99 -10.01
CA ILE A 140 -1.33 5.83 -8.82
C ILE A 140 -2.07 7.15 -9.04
N GLU A 141 -1.88 7.78 -10.18
CA GLU A 141 -2.54 9.04 -10.51
C GLU A 141 -4.05 8.91 -10.65
N ARG A 142 -4.52 7.77 -11.18
CA ARG A 142 -5.95 7.49 -11.29
C ARG A 142 -6.60 7.38 -9.93
N PHE A 143 -5.90 6.81 -8.95
CA PHE A 143 -6.43 6.56 -7.61
C PHE A 143 -5.70 7.40 -6.55
N LYS A 144 -5.67 8.71 -6.72
CA LYS A 144 -4.91 9.65 -5.88
C LYS A 144 -5.22 9.60 -4.39
N ARG A 145 -6.43 9.17 -4.02
CA ARG A 145 -6.83 9.07 -2.60
C ARG A 145 -6.44 7.75 -1.97
N LYS A 146 -5.99 6.80 -2.77
CA LYS A 146 -5.52 5.52 -2.28
C LYS A 146 -4.03 5.59 -2.00
N THR A 147 -3.60 4.83 -1.01
CA THR A 147 -2.18 4.74 -0.64
C THR A 147 -1.60 3.45 -1.21
N PHE A 148 -0.59 3.58 -2.05
CA PHE A 148 0.13 2.44 -2.62
C PHE A 148 1.43 2.24 -1.86
N ILE A 149 1.68 1.01 -1.44
CA ILE A 149 2.86 0.62 -0.67
C ILE A 149 3.58 -0.48 -1.43
N PHE A 150 4.73 -0.14 -1.99
CA PHE A 150 5.55 -1.09 -2.75
C PHE A 150 6.63 -1.66 -1.86
N VAL A 151 6.74 -2.97 -1.84
CA VAL A 151 7.73 -3.70 -1.05
C VAL A 151 8.77 -4.26 -2.01
N SER A 152 10.04 -4.04 -1.70
CA SER A 152 11.15 -4.43 -2.56
C SER A 152 12.28 -5.06 -1.75
N GLN A 153 13.03 -5.96 -2.39
CA GLN A 153 14.32 -6.42 -1.87
C GLN A 153 15.41 -5.53 -2.46
N GLU A 154 16.43 -5.31 -1.70
CA GLU A 154 17.63 -4.62 -2.19
C GLU A 154 18.47 -5.55 -3.08
#